data_67f2c29acf990c80b9392a052ef8fc0e
#
_entry.id   67f2c29acf990c80b9392a052ef8fc0e
#
_cell.length_a   1.000
_cell.length_b   1.000
_cell.length_c   1.000
_cell.angle_alpha   90.00
_cell.angle_beta   90.00
_cell.angle_gamma   90.00
#
_symmetry.space_group_name_H-M   'P 1'
#
loop_
_entity.id
_entity.type
_entity.pdbx_description
1 polymer ?
#
loop_
_entity_poly.entity_id
_entity_poly.type
_entity_poly.pdbx_seq_one_letter_code
_entity_poly.pdbx_strand_id
1 'polypeptide(L)'
;MEDVRFAVIGAGMAGLACAHELARADAKVTVFERARGLGGRLATRRIGPLAFDHGAQFITTRSRSFSRHAETALRAGMLDAWRPRIMEDDRAWPAPIEDWWIGQPGMSALVRPLARNIEIHGGVAVHELIPSQRGWELQTDSGRQNVIFRAVAVAVPAPQASALLGPHGRAFQQITDVRMAPCWTGMFAFDPPIDAGADARRWTSGPIVWAACNSSKPGRPQSPQCWVLHASSGWSREHIDLDATAAANLLLRAFEDCLGCRLPTPVHQDAHRWRHAL
;
A
#
# COMPACT_ATOMS: atom_id res chain seq x y z
N MET A 1 -30.48 -20.24 14.89
CA MET A 1 -29.00 -20.36 14.73
C MET A 1 -28.42 -19.04 15.21
N GLU A 2 -27.44 -19.09 16.15
CA GLU A 2 -26.76 -17.86 16.56
C GLU A 2 -26.08 -17.23 15.34
N ASP A 3 -26.15 -15.90 15.26
CA ASP A 3 -25.58 -15.09 14.18
C ASP A 3 -24.05 -15.04 14.34
N VAL A 4 -23.35 -16.05 13.80
CA VAL A 4 -21.89 -16.16 13.91
C VAL A 4 -21.23 -15.11 13.03
N ARG A 5 -20.53 -14.16 13.67
CA ARG A 5 -19.83 -13.06 13.02
C ARG A 5 -18.33 -13.19 13.18
N PHE A 6 -17.60 -12.73 12.16
CA PHE A 6 -16.14 -12.65 12.15
C PHE A 6 -15.71 -11.21 11.94
N ALA A 7 -14.63 -10.81 12.61
CA ALA A 7 -14.00 -9.53 12.37
C ALA A 7 -12.69 -9.70 11.60
N VAL A 8 -12.38 -8.77 10.71
CA VAL A 8 -11.07 -8.64 10.09
C VAL A 8 -10.55 -7.23 10.34
N ILE A 9 -9.35 -7.11 10.90
CA ILE A 9 -8.71 -5.83 11.17
C ILE A 9 -7.66 -5.54 10.10
N GLY A 10 -7.89 -4.50 9.30
CA GLY A 10 -7.09 -4.09 8.16
C GLY A 10 -7.73 -4.46 6.82
N ALA A 11 -7.98 -3.45 5.98
CA ALA A 11 -8.52 -3.59 4.63
C ALA A 11 -7.43 -3.50 3.55
N GLY A 12 -6.25 -4.03 3.83
CA GLY A 12 -5.22 -4.32 2.83
C GLY A 12 -5.55 -5.58 2.02
N MET A 13 -4.67 -5.97 1.10
CA MET A 13 -4.84 -7.17 0.25
C MET A 13 -5.12 -8.42 1.10
N ALA A 14 -4.33 -8.67 2.15
CA ALA A 14 -4.47 -9.87 2.98
C ALA A 14 -5.80 -9.89 3.75
N GLY A 15 -6.18 -8.76 4.37
CA GLY A 15 -7.43 -8.68 5.14
C GLY A 15 -8.65 -8.82 4.25
N LEU A 16 -8.68 -8.15 3.10
CA LEU A 16 -9.81 -8.27 2.17
C LEU A 16 -9.87 -9.65 1.51
N ALA A 17 -8.74 -10.30 1.24
CA ALA A 17 -8.74 -11.69 0.77
C ALA A 17 -9.30 -12.64 1.83
N CYS A 18 -8.91 -12.48 3.09
CA CYS A 18 -9.46 -13.26 4.21
C CYS A 18 -10.98 -13.03 4.35
N ALA A 19 -11.42 -11.78 4.35
CA ALA A 19 -12.84 -11.43 4.46
C ALA A 19 -13.65 -12.00 3.28
N HIS A 20 -13.10 -11.94 2.08
CA HIS A 20 -13.72 -12.49 0.87
C HIS A 20 -13.92 -14.01 0.97
N GLU A 21 -12.90 -14.75 1.39
CA GLU A 21 -13.01 -16.22 1.53
C GLU A 21 -13.98 -16.62 2.65
N LEU A 22 -14.00 -15.88 3.77
CA LEU A 22 -15.00 -16.10 4.81
C LEU A 22 -16.42 -15.83 4.29
N ALA A 23 -16.63 -14.73 3.57
CA ALA A 23 -17.93 -14.42 3.00
C ALA A 23 -18.38 -15.44 1.94
N ARG A 24 -17.45 -15.99 1.16
CA ARG A 24 -17.74 -17.11 0.24
C ARG A 24 -18.16 -18.41 0.93
N ALA A 25 -17.79 -18.57 2.19
CA ALA A 25 -18.22 -19.67 3.05
C ALA A 25 -19.48 -19.30 3.86
N ASP A 26 -20.27 -18.33 3.39
CA ASP A 26 -21.51 -17.84 4.00
C ASP A 26 -21.35 -17.28 5.43
N ALA A 27 -20.13 -16.90 5.82
CA ALA A 27 -19.86 -16.27 7.09
C ALA A 27 -20.20 -14.78 7.05
N LYS A 28 -20.80 -14.24 8.13
CA LYS A 28 -20.96 -12.80 8.30
C LYS A 28 -19.64 -12.18 8.75
N VAL A 29 -19.09 -11.28 7.93
CA VAL A 29 -17.79 -10.66 8.14
C VAL A 29 -17.91 -9.16 8.17
N THR A 30 -17.28 -8.54 9.17
CA THR A 30 -17.11 -7.10 9.26
C THR A 30 -15.61 -6.77 9.23
N VAL A 31 -15.20 -5.87 8.33
CA VAL A 31 -13.82 -5.39 8.21
C VAL A 31 -13.68 -4.02 8.85
N PHE A 32 -12.67 -3.84 9.69
CA PHE A 32 -12.31 -2.56 10.32
C PHE A 32 -11.01 -2.03 9.72
N GLU A 33 -11.04 -0.80 9.19
CA GLU A 33 -9.88 -0.16 8.58
C GLU A 33 -9.71 1.26 9.12
N ARG A 34 -8.53 1.57 9.68
CA ARG A 34 -8.23 2.90 10.23
C ARG A 34 -8.17 4.00 9.17
N ALA A 35 -7.77 3.67 7.95
CA ALA A 35 -7.77 4.63 6.85
C ALA A 35 -9.18 4.76 6.24
N ARG A 36 -9.43 5.89 5.59
CA ARG A 36 -10.68 6.08 4.83
C ARG A 36 -10.73 5.23 3.57
N GLY A 37 -9.57 4.90 3.01
CA GLY A 37 -9.44 4.16 1.75
C GLY A 37 -8.99 2.72 1.95
N LEU A 38 -9.40 1.85 1.03
CA LEU A 38 -8.99 0.45 1.00
C LEU A 38 -7.63 0.28 0.31
N GLY A 39 -6.96 -0.83 0.57
CA GLY A 39 -5.76 -1.25 -0.14
C GLY A 39 -4.48 -1.25 0.70
N GLY A 40 -4.43 -0.49 1.80
CA GLY A 40 -3.25 -0.42 2.65
C GLY A 40 -2.02 -0.02 1.83
N ARG A 41 -0.99 -0.89 1.74
CA ARG A 41 0.24 -0.64 0.96
C ARG A 41 0.06 -0.65 -0.57
N LEU A 42 -1.14 -0.91 -1.08
CA LEU A 42 -1.56 -0.71 -2.48
C LEU A 42 -2.24 0.65 -2.70
N ALA A 43 -2.12 1.59 -1.75
CA ALA A 43 -2.84 2.85 -1.82
C ALA A 43 -2.37 3.72 -3.00
N THR A 44 -3.35 4.36 -3.65
CA THR A 44 -3.14 5.43 -4.64
C THR A 44 -3.62 6.73 -4.02
N ARG A 45 -2.73 7.72 -3.92
CA ARG A 45 -3.10 9.10 -3.52
C ARG A 45 -3.62 9.86 -4.73
N ARG A 46 -4.77 10.50 -4.56
CA ARG A 46 -5.37 11.39 -5.57
C ARG A 46 -5.49 12.79 -5.01
N ILE A 47 -5.06 13.78 -5.81
CA ILE A 47 -5.09 15.21 -5.45
C ILE A 47 -5.55 15.97 -6.69
N GLY A 48 -6.82 16.36 -6.74
CA GLY A 48 -7.43 16.87 -7.95
C GLY A 48 -7.26 15.89 -9.12
N PRO A 49 -6.67 16.30 -10.26
CA PRO A 49 -6.41 15.44 -11.40
C PRO A 49 -5.20 14.52 -11.21
N LEU A 50 -4.35 14.76 -10.19
CA LEU A 50 -3.11 14.03 -9.99
C LEU A 50 -3.36 12.67 -9.33
N ALA A 51 -2.58 11.66 -9.73
CA ALA A 51 -2.63 10.32 -9.13
C ALA A 51 -1.23 9.79 -8.89
N PHE A 52 -0.99 9.28 -7.67
CA PHE A 52 0.29 8.72 -7.25
C PHE A 52 0.07 7.36 -6.61
N ASP A 53 0.60 6.30 -7.21
CA ASP A 53 0.67 4.98 -6.59
C ASP A 53 1.83 4.97 -5.59
N HIS A 54 1.62 5.58 -4.42
CA HIS A 54 2.68 5.89 -3.46
C HIS A 54 3.08 4.72 -2.55
N GLY A 55 2.40 3.58 -2.69
CA GLY A 55 2.78 2.30 -2.10
C GLY A 55 3.44 1.40 -3.13
N ALA A 56 2.92 0.18 -3.30
CA ALA A 56 3.41 -0.74 -4.32
C ALA A 56 3.20 -0.16 -5.73
N GLN A 57 4.26 -0.23 -6.53
CA GLN A 57 4.26 0.36 -7.87
C GLN A 57 3.66 -0.55 -8.93
N PHE A 58 3.74 -1.84 -8.70
CA PHE A 58 3.22 -2.93 -9.52
C PHE A 58 3.12 -4.19 -8.67
N ILE A 59 2.54 -5.24 -9.24
CA ILE A 59 2.53 -6.59 -8.69
C ILE A 59 3.01 -7.59 -9.73
N THR A 60 3.50 -8.74 -9.26
CA THR A 60 3.77 -9.92 -10.08
C THR A 60 2.91 -11.08 -9.57
N THR A 61 2.60 -12.06 -10.45
CA THR A 61 1.67 -13.14 -10.15
C THR A 61 2.40 -14.48 -10.06
N ARG A 62 3.03 -14.77 -8.92
CA ARG A 62 3.85 -15.99 -8.73
C ARG A 62 3.10 -17.20 -8.20
N SER A 63 2.01 -16.99 -7.45
CA SER A 63 1.22 -18.10 -6.89
C SER A 63 -0.07 -18.31 -7.68
N ARG A 64 -0.52 -19.57 -7.80
CA ARG A 64 -1.77 -19.93 -8.50
C ARG A 64 -3.01 -19.22 -7.94
N SER A 65 -3.08 -19.05 -6.61
CA SER A 65 -4.22 -18.36 -5.98
C SER A 65 -4.25 -16.89 -6.36
N PHE A 66 -3.08 -16.24 -6.34
CA PHE A 66 -2.97 -14.83 -6.68
C PHE A 66 -3.16 -14.60 -8.19
N SER A 67 -2.65 -15.51 -9.05
CA SER A 67 -2.90 -15.46 -10.52
C SER A 67 -4.39 -15.50 -10.84
N ARG A 68 -5.15 -16.38 -10.21
CA ARG A 68 -6.62 -16.43 -10.37
C ARG A 68 -7.33 -15.14 -9.98
N HIS A 69 -6.87 -14.52 -8.87
CA HIS A 69 -7.38 -13.21 -8.47
C HIS A 69 -7.03 -12.12 -9.50
N ALA A 70 -5.78 -12.11 -9.97
CA ALA A 70 -5.31 -11.18 -11.00
C ALA A 70 -6.08 -11.35 -12.32
N GLU A 71 -6.32 -12.58 -12.78
CA GLU A 71 -7.16 -12.86 -13.95
C GLU A 71 -8.59 -12.33 -13.81
N THR A 72 -9.17 -12.46 -12.62
CA THR A 72 -10.51 -11.92 -12.32
C THR A 72 -10.51 -10.39 -12.39
N ALA A 73 -9.49 -9.75 -11.82
CA ALA A 73 -9.32 -8.30 -11.88
C ALA A 73 -9.07 -7.81 -13.31
N LEU A 74 -8.29 -8.56 -14.10
CA LEU A 74 -8.02 -8.25 -15.51
C LEU A 74 -9.31 -8.30 -16.34
N ARG A 75 -10.12 -9.37 -16.23
CA ARG A 75 -11.41 -9.48 -16.91
C ARG A 75 -12.40 -8.39 -16.52
N ALA A 76 -12.28 -7.89 -15.30
CA ALA A 76 -13.10 -6.79 -14.79
C ALA A 76 -12.55 -5.39 -15.17
N GLY A 77 -11.48 -5.29 -15.96
CA GLY A 77 -10.84 -4.03 -16.34
C GLY A 77 -10.19 -3.29 -15.16
N MET A 78 -9.89 -4.00 -14.07
CA MET A 78 -9.27 -3.44 -12.87
C MET A 78 -7.77 -3.69 -12.78
N LEU A 79 -7.19 -4.34 -13.78
CA LEU A 79 -5.78 -4.67 -13.90
C LEU A 79 -5.34 -4.44 -15.33
N ASP A 80 -4.12 -3.94 -15.50
CA ASP A 80 -3.48 -3.76 -16.80
C ASP A 80 -1.99 -4.04 -16.71
N ALA A 81 -1.35 -4.34 -17.84
CA ALA A 81 0.09 -4.58 -17.89
C ALA A 81 0.86 -3.26 -18.02
N TRP A 82 1.87 -3.07 -17.18
CA TRP A 82 2.82 -1.97 -17.30
C TRP A 82 4.16 -2.49 -17.81
N ARG A 83 4.61 -1.99 -18.93
CA ARG A 83 5.87 -2.36 -19.60
C ARG A 83 6.80 -1.14 -19.68
N PRO A 84 7.38 -0.71 -18.55
CA PRO A 84 8.22 0.48 -18.53
C PRO A 84 9.57 0.22 -19.19
N ARG A 85 10.15 1.28 -19.76
CA ARG A 85 11.59 1.35 -19.95
C ARG A 85 12.24 1.58 -18.59
N ILE A 86 13.19 0.72 -18.22
CA ILE A 86 13.81 0.77 -16.90
C ILE A 86 15.30 1.03 -17.05
N MET A 87 15.85 1.84 -16.16
CA MET A 87 17.30 1.95 -15.96
C MET A 87 17.68 1.54 -14.53
N GLU A 88 18.78 0.83 -14.38
CA GLU A 88 19.46 0.62 -13.11
C GLU A 88 20.77 1.40 -13.11
N ASP A 89 20.88 2.33 -12.16
CA ASP A 89 21.92 3.36 -12.20
C ASP A 89 21.91 4.02 -13.60
N ASP A 90 23.00 3.92 -14.37
CA ASP A 90 23.09 4.49 -15.73
C ASP A 90 23.04 3.44 -16.85
N ARG A 91 22.55 2.24 -16.56
CA ARG A 91 22.45 1.13 -17.52
C ARG A 91 21.00 0.77 -17.78
N ALA A 92 20.72 0.43 -19.04
CA ALA A 92 19.42 -0.13 -19.38
C ALA A 92 19.20 -1.45 -18.62
N TRP A 93 18.10 -1.53 -17.88
CA TRP A 93 17.69 -2.77 -17.22
C TRP A 93 16.97 -3.67 -18.25
N PRO A 94 17.28 -4.97 -18.28
CA PRO A 94 16.55 -5.89 -19.14
C PRO A 94 15.06 -5.84 -18.88
N ALA A 95 14.24 -5.97 -19.91
CA ALA A 95 12.80 -6.07 -19.72
C ALA A 95 12.49 -7.19 -18.71
N PRO A 96 11.55 -6.96 -17.77
CA PRO A 96 11.18 -7.98 -16.79
C PRO A 96 10.72 -9.27 -17.51
N ILE A 97 11.18 -10.42 -17.02
CA ILE A 97 10.76 -11.74 -17.54
C ILE A 97 9.27 -11.96 -17.21
N GLU A 98 8.81 -11.44 -16.09
CA GLU A 98 7.41 -11.52 -15.65
C GLU A 98 6.68 -10.22 -16.00
N ASP A 99 5.41 -10.30 -16.40
CA ASP A 99 4.58 -9.11 -16.59
C ASP A 99 4.41 -8.36 -15.25
N TRP A 100 4.57 -7.05 -15.31
CA TRP A 100 4.26 -6.16 -14.21
C TRP A 100 2.83 -5.66 -14.36
N TRP A 101 2.03 -5.97 -13.38
CA TRP A 101 0.61 -5.62 -13.37
C TRP A 101 0.35 -4.44 -12.47
N ILE A 102 -0.52 -3.55 -12.92
CA ILE A 102 -0.97 -2.38 -12.18
C ILE A 102 -2.49 -2.35 -12.06
N GLY A 103 -2.99 -1.85 -10.93
CA GLY A 103 -4.43 -1.64 -10.75
C GLY A 103 -4.96 -0.47 -11.58
N GLN A 104 -6.18 -0.58 -12.10
CA GLN A 104 -6.89 0.46 -12.84
C GLN A 104 -8.12 0.96 -12.08
N PRO A 105 -8.31 2.28 -11.93
CA PRO A 105 -7.48 3.42 -12.34
C PRO A 105 -6.38 3.79 -11.32
N GLY A 106 -5.98 2.91 -10.42
CA GLY A 106 -4.96 3.06 -9.40
C GLY A 106 -4.72 1.73 -8.71
N MET A 107 -3.56 1.55 -8.05
CA MET A 107 -3.19 0.27 -7.42
C MET A 107 -4.24 -0.23 -6.43
N SER A 108 -4.92 0.66 -5.71
CA SER A 108 -6.02 0.30 -4.79
C SER A 108 -7.24 -0.33 -5.48
N ALA A 109 -7.35 -0.28 -6.81
CA ALA A 109 -8.43 -0.96 -7.53
C ALA A 109 -8.35 -2.49 -7.42
N LEU A 110 -7.14 -3.04 -7.24
CA LEU A 110 -6.90 -4.48 -7.10
C LEU A 110 -7.67 -5.14 -5.96
N VAL A 111 -7.97 -4.41 -4.90
CA VAL A 111 -8.69 -4.96 -3.74
C VAL A 111 -10.21 -4.77 -3.82
N ARG A 112 -10.71 -3.98 -4.77
CA ARG A 112 -12.16 -3.71 -4.88
C ARG A 112 -13.02 -4.96 -5.13
N PRO A 113 -12.61 -5.91 -5.98
CA PRO A 113 -13.38 -7.15 -6.15
C PRO A 113 -13.54 -7.95 -4.86
N LEU A 114 -12.49 -7.95 -4.00
CA LEU A 114 -12.48 -8.64 -2.72
C LEU A 114 -13.39 -7.98 -1.67
N ALA A 115 -13.68 -6.70 -1.83
CA ALA A 115 -14.49 -5.91 -0.92
C ALA A 115 -15.99 -5.95 -1.24
N ARG A 116 -16.40 -6.61 -2.35
CA ARG A 116 -17.81 -6.67 -2.76
C ARG A 116 -18.65 -7.45 -1.74
N ASN A 117 -19.78 -6.86 -1.35
CA ASN A 117 -20.75 -7.45 -0.41
C ASN A 117 -20.18 -7.72 0.99
N ILE A 118 -19.10 -7.03 1.38
CA ILE A 118 -18.50 -7.10 2.71
C ILE A 118 -18.80 -5.80 3.44
N GLU A 119 -19.25 -5.91 4.68
CA GLU A 119 -19.41 -4.76 5.58
C GLU A 119 -18.04 -4.22 5.97
N ILE A 120 -17.74 -2.95 5.64
CA ILE A 120 -16.44 -2.33 5.90
C ILE A 120 -16.62 -1.01 6.64
N HIS A 121 -16.01 -0.92 7.82
CA HIS A 121 -15.93 0.30 8.63
C HIS A 121 -14.59 0.99 8.36
N GLY A 122 -14.58 1.89 7.39
CA GLY A 122 -13.41 2.73 7.07
C GLY A 122 -13.31 3.95 7.99
N GLY A 123 -12.09 4.36 8.32
CA GLY A 123 -11.82 5.44 9.27
C GLY A 123 -12.02 5.00 10.73
N VAL A 124 -12.02 3.70 11.00
CA VAL A 124 -12.20 3.12 12.35
C VAL A 124 -10.97 2.32 12.75
N ALA A 125 -10.24 2.81 13.74
CA ALA A 125 -9.11 2.10 14.31
C ALA A 125 -9.56 1.17 15.45
N VAL A 126 -9.09 -0.07 15.45
CA VAL A 126 -9.26 -1.00 16.57
C VAL A 126 -8.02 -0.91 17.46
N HIS A 127 -8.24 -0.68 18.74
CA HIS A 127 -7.18 -0.49 19.73
C HIS A 127 -6.99 -1.67 20.66
N GLU A 128 -8.06 -2.45 20.91
CA GLU A 128 -8.02 -3.57 21.84
C GLU A 128 -8.99 -4.68 21.40
N LEU A 129 -8.58 -5.91 21.67
CA LEU A 129 -9.41 -7.11 21.58
C LEU A 129 -9.80 -7.53 22.99
N ILE A 130 -11.10 -7.54 23.29
CA ILE A 130 -11.62 -7.85 24.63
C ILE A 130 -12.22 -9.26 24.57
N PRO A 131 -11.63 -10.24 25.31
CA PRO A 131 -12.19 -11.59 25.35
C PRO A 131 -13.53 -11.59 26.06
N SER A 132 -14.47 -12.40 25.55
CA SER A 132 -15.77 -12.64 26.16
C SER A 132 -16.05 -14.14 26.22
N GLN A 133 -17.10 -14.59 26.93
CA GLN A 133 -17.46 -16.00 27.01
C GLN A 133 -17.79 -16.64 25.66
N ARG A 134 -18.23 -15.85 24.66
CA ARG A 134 -18.68 -16.33 23.36
C ARG A 134 -17.77 -15.89 22.19
N GLY A 135 -16.65 -15.23 22.47
CA GLY A 135 -15.74 -14.75 21.43
C GLY A 135 -15.04 -13.45 21.83
N TRP A 136 -15.07 -12.46 20.96
CA TRP A 136 -14.30 -11.22 21.07
C TRP A 136 -15.17 -10.00 20.87
N GLU A 137 -14.97 -9.00 21.68
CA GLU A 137 -15.45 -7.64 21.46
C GLU A 137 -14.28 -6.75 21.05
N LEU A 138 -14.55 -5.66 20.32
CA LEU A 138 -13.53 -4.75 19.84
C LEU A 138 -13.69 -3.37 20.46
N GLN A 139 -12.61 -2.81 21.01
CA GLN A 139 -12.53 -1.40 21.37
C GLN A 139 -11.99 -0.62 20.19
N THR A 140 -12.74 0.38 19.74
CA THR A 140 -12.38 1.26 18.63
C THR A 140 -12.30 2.71 19.10
N ASP A 141 -11.79 3.61 18.25
CA ASP A 141 -11.85 5.07 18.45
C ASP A 141 -13.29 5.62 18.54
N SER A 142 -14.26 4.89 17.97
CA SER A 142 -15.70 5.20 18.08
C SER A 142 -16.37 4.55 19.31
N GLY A 143 -15.59 3.92 20.19
CA GLY A 143 -16.10 3.21 21.37
C GLY A 143 -16.09 1.68 21.21
N ARG A 144 -16.62 1.00 22.25
CA ARG A 144 -16.74 -0.46 22.27
C ARG A 144 -17.85 -0.91 21.33
N GLN A 145 -17.54 -1.88 20.48
CA GLN A 145 -18.52 -2.46 19.57
C GLN A 145 -19.44 -3.40 20.34
N ASN A 146 -20.76 -3.20 20.22
CA ASN A 146 -21.80 -4.03 20.87
C ASN A 146 -22.06 -5.33 20.08
N VAL A 147 -21.00 -5.89 19.45
CA VAL A 147 -21.06 -7.11 18.67
C VAL A 147 -19.99 -8.06 19.16
N ILE A 148 -20.38 -9.32 19.40
CA ILE A 148 -19.43 -10.39 19.72
C ILE A 148 -19.03 -11.10 18.43
N PHE A 149 -17.74 -11.12 18.15
CA PHE A 149 -17.17 -11.83 17.02
C PHE A 149 -16.65 -13.19 17.47
N ARG A 150 -17.02 -14.25 16.76
CA ARG A 150 -16.56 -15.63 17.05
C ARG A 150 -15.04 -15.75 16.95
N ALA A 151 -14.45 -15.06 15.98
CA ALA A 151 -13.02 -14.96 15.81
C ALA A 151 -12.65 -13.61 15.14
N VAL A 152 -11.38 -13.21 15.32
CA VAL A 152 -10.81 -11.98 14.78
C VAL A 152 -9.55 -12.33 13.97
N ALA A 153 -9.52 -11.95 12.71
CA ALA A 153 -8.33 -11.99 11.87
C ALA A 153 -7.62 -10.63 11.91
N VAL A 154 -6.35 -10.61 12.32
CA VAL A 154 -5.54 -9.38 12.41
C VAL A 154 -4.62 -9.33 11.20
N ALA A 155 -4.93 -8.46 10.24
CA ALA A 155 -4.26 -8.32 8.95
C ALA A 155 -3.58 -6.95 8.78
N VAL A 156 -2.95 -6.48 9.85
CA VAL A 156 -2.18 -5.23 9.92
C VAL A 156 -0.67 -5.52 10.01
N PRO A 157 0.22 -4.54 9.81
CA PRO A 157 1.67 -4.73 9.97
C PRO A 157 2.06 -5.31 11.33
N ALA A 158 3.11 -6.13 11.36
CA ALA A 158 3.51 -6.89 12.54
C ALA A 158 3.62 -6.07 13.85
N PRO A 159 4.20 -4.84 13.88
CA PRO A 159 4.22 -4.06 15.11
C PRO A 159 2.83 -3.66 15.62
N GLN A 160 1.88 -3.41 14.70
CA GLN A 160 0.49 -3.11 15.07
C GLN A 160 -0.25 -4.38 15.50
N ALA A 161 -0.01 -5.50 14.82
CA ALA A 161 -0.54 -6.79 15.21
C ALA A 161 -0.04 -7.23 16.59
N SER A 162 1.24 -7.00 16.89
CA SER A 162 1.83 -7.28 18.21
C SER A 162 1.16 -6.49 19.33
N ALA A 163 0.82 -5.22 19.08
CA ALA A 163 0.11 -4.40 20.07
C ALA A 163 -1.29 -4.96 20.39
N LEU A 164 -2.00 -5.47 19.38
CA LEU A 164 -3.35 -6.04 19.54
C LEU A 164 -3.32 -7.47 20.13
N LEU A 165 -2.36 -8.30 19.73
CA LEU A 165 -2.34 -9.72 20.03
C LEU A 165 -1.46 -10.08 21.24
N GLY A 166 -0.45 -9.25 21.55
CA GLY A 166 0.50 -9.51 22.63
C GLY A 166 -0.16 -9.80 24.00
N PRO A 167 -1.21 -9.07 24.40
CA PRO A 167 -1.93 -9.34 25.65
C PRO A 167 -2.60 -10.72 25.70
N HIS A 168 -2.81 -11.39 24.54
CA HIS A 168 -3.60 -12.63 24.44
C HIS A 168 -2.78 -13.91 24.44
N GLY A 169 -1.48 -13.83 24.76
CA GLY A 169 -0.71 -15.00 25.12
C GLY A 169 0.55 -15.24 24.28
N ARG A 170 1.33 -16.24 24.76
CA ARG A 170 2.65 -16.56 24.21
C ARG A 170 2.63 -17.05 22.75
N ALA A 171 1.50 -17.54 22.26
CA ALA A 171 1.35 -17.97 20.86
C ALA A 171 1.65 -16.86 19.86
N PHE A 172 1.54 -15.60 20.26
CA PHE A 172 1.78 -14.42 19.42
C PHE A 172 3.16 -13.77 19.61
N GLN A 173 4.01 -14.32 20.49
CA GLN A 173 5.33 -13.73 20.76
C GLN A 173 6.22 -13.64 19.53
N GLN A 174 6.13 -14.60 18.60
CA GLN A 174 6.92 -14.58 17.36
C GLN A 174 6.66 -13.35 16.49
N ILE A 175 5.51 -12.69 16.64
CA ILE A 175 5.20 -11.45 15.91
C ILE A 175 6.11 -10.31 16.35
N THR A 176 6.58 -10.30 17.61
CA THR A 176 7.48 -9.28 18.15
C THR A 176 8.87 -9.30 17.52
N ASP A 177 9.27 -10.44 16.93
CA ASP A 177 10.57 -10.61 16.29
C ASP A 177 10.59 -10.11 14.84
N VAL A 178 9.40 -9.87 14.26
CA VAL A 178 9.27 -9.34 12.91
C VAL A 178 9.73 -7.89 12.87
N ARG A 179 10.80 -7.63 12.11
CA ARG A 179 11.32 -6.28 11.86
C ARG A 179 10.78 -5.78 10.53
N MET A 180 10.19 -4.60 10.55
CA MET A 180 9.71 -3.93 9.35
C MET A 180 10.52 -2.67 9.09
N ALA A 181 10.92 -2.48 7.84
CA ALA A 181 11.67 -1.30 7.43
C ALA A 181 10.71 -0.16 7.04
N PRO A 182 11.04 1.09 7.38
CA PRO A 182 10.30 2.24 6.87
C PRO A 182 10.66 2.57 5.43
N CYS A 183 9.77 3.29 4.76
CA CYS A 183 10.02 3.90 3.45
C CYS A 183 9.35 5.28 3.40
N TRP A 184 10.12 6.31 3.14
CA TRP A 184 9.59 7.57 2.68
C TRP A 184 9.31 7.51 1.19
N THR A 185 8.15 8.00 0.79
CA THR A 185 7.76 8.07 -0.62
C THR A 185 7.51 9.51 -1.00
N GLY A 186 8.30 10.04 -1.93
CA GLY A 186 8.08 11.35 -2.55
C GLY A 186 7.05 11.26 -3.67
N MET A 187 6.23 12.29 -3.82
CA MET A 187 5.21 12.43 -4.86
C MET A 187 5.35 13.80 -5.50
N PHE A 188 5.71 13.84 -6.78
CA PHE A 188 6.00 15.06 -7.50
C PHE A 188 5.22 15.10 -8.80
N ALA A 189 4.70 16.28 -9.15
CA ALA A 189 4.11 16.52 -10.47
C ALA A 189 4.84 17.66 -11.17
N PHE A 190 5.15 17.46 -12.44
CA PHE A 190 5.89 18.43 -13.25
C PHE A 190 5.08 18.88 -14.46
N ASP A 191 5.09 20.19 -14.70
CA ASP A 191 4.58 20.83 -15.91
C ASP A 191 5.49 22.04 -16.23
N PRO A 192 6.31 21.96 -17.27
CA PRO A 192 6.41 20.89 -18.29
C PRO A 192 6.97 19.56 -17.73
N PRO A 193 6.75 18.46 -18.46
CA PRO A 193 7.27 17.15 -18.07
C PRO A 193 8.80 17.15 -18.06
N ILE A 194 9.37 16.29 -17.20
CA ILE A 194 10.82 16.06 -17.11
C ILE A 194 11.23 14.84 -17.94
N ASP A 195 12.45 14.86 -18.42
CA ASP A 195 13.08 13.67 -19.02
C ASP A 195 14.04 13.03 -18.02
N ALA A 196 13.68 11.87 -17.50
CA ALA A 196 14.52 11.05 -16.65
C ALA A 196 15.21 9.89 -17.41
N GLY A 197 15.13 9.89 -18.74
CA GLY A 197 15.72 8.87 -19.61
C GLY A 197 14.97 7.53 -19.63
N ALA A 198 14.02 7.32 -18.71
CA ALA A 198 13.27 6.06 -18.56
C ALA A 198 11.93 6.30 -17.87
N ASP A 199 11.03 5.31 -17.96
CA ASP A 199 9.73 5.33 -17.27
C ASP A 199 9.87 4.94 -15.79
N ALA A 200 10.91 4.16 -15.47
CA ALA A 200 11.31 3.84 -14.11
C ALA A 200 12.82 3.78 -13.97
N ARG A 201 13.33 4.15 -12.82
CA ARG A 201 14.75 4.05 -12.48
C ARG A 201 14.94 3.36 -11.14
N ARG A 202 15.96 2.57 -11.05
CA ARG A 202 16.43 1.90 -9.85
C ARG A 202 17.85 2.31 -9.55
N TRP A 203 18.17 2.51 -8.27
CA TRP A 203 19.52 2.76 -7.81
C TRP A 203 19.91 1.71 -6.78
N THR A 204 21.14 1.24 -6.87
CA THR A 204 21.68 0.20 -5.97
C THR A 204 22.18 0.79 -4.64
N SER A 205 22.37 2.10 -4.59
CA SER A 205 22.85 2.83 -3.41
C SER A 205 22.24 4.24 -3.35
N GLY A 206 22.41 4.90 -2.21
CA GLY A 206 21.97 6.29 -2.03
C GLY A 206 20.63 6.45 -1.33
N PRO A 207 20.11 7.70 -1.31
CA PRO A 207 18.85 8.04 -0.66
C PRO A 207 17.63 7.43 -1.34
N ILE A 208 17.61 7.38 -2.67
CA ILE A 208 16.51 6.87 -3.49
C ILE A 208 16.91 5.51 -4.06
N VAL A 209 16.02 4.53 -3.96
CA VAL A 209 16.20 3.19 -4.54
C VAL A 209 15.31 2.92 -5.73
N TRP A 210 14.25 3.72 -5.89
CA TRP A 210 13.29 3.57 -6.97
C TRP A 210 12.62 4.90 -7.30
N ALA A 211 12.48 5.17 -8.59
CA ALA A 211 11.63 6.23 -9.11
C ALA A 211 10.79 5.69 -10.26
N ALA A 212 9.53 6.10 -10.33
CA ALA A 212 8.64 5.74 -11.41
C ALA A 212 7.83 6.94 -11.90
N CYS A 213 7.81 7.14 -13.20
CA CYS A 213 6.85 8.01 -13.85
C CYS A 213 5.47 7.36 -13.74
N ASN A 214 4.68 7.80 -12.76
CA ASN A 214 3.34 7.24 -12.57
C ASN A 214 2.45 7.48 -13.79
N SER A 215 2.68 8.60 -14.51
CA SER A 215 1.98 8.93 -15.76
C SER A 215 2.31 8.00 -16.93
N SER A 216 3.40 7.22 -16.89
CA SER A 216 3.69 6.20 -17.91
C SER A 216 2.82 4.95 -17.79
N LYS A 217 2.14 4.79 -16.65
CA LYS A 217 1.28 3.64 -16.42
C LYS A 217 -0.04 3.79 -17.17
N PRO A 218 -0.56 2.72 -17.80
CA PRO A 218 -1.88 2.74 -18.43
C PRO A 218 -2.97 3.33 -17.52
N GLY A 219 -3.84 4.15 -18.08
CA GLY A 219 -4.99 4.75 -17.39
C GLY A 219 -4.64 5.78 -16.28
N ARG A 220 -3.40 6.25 -16.19
CA ARG A 220 -3.02 7.36 -15.33
C ARG A 220 -3.08 8.69 -16.08
N PRO A 221 -3.33 9.81 -15.37
CA PRO A 221 -3.22 11.15 -15.96
C PRO A 221 -1.83 11.38 -16.57
N GLN A 222 -1.79 11.95 -17.78
CA GLN A 222 -0.55 12.18 -18.51
C GLN A 222 0.06 13.56 -18.20
N SER A 223 -0.76 14.54 -17.88
CA SER A 223 -0.35 15.91 -17.56
C SER A 223 -1.16 16.45 -16.39
N PRO A 224 -0.51 17.11 -15.41
CA PRO A 224 0.94 17.15 -15.16
C PRO A 224 1.57 15.75 -15.00
N GLN A 225 2.84 15.62 -15.40
CA GLN A 225 3.56 14.36 -15.29
C GLN A 225 3.86 14.02 -13.82
N CYS A 226 3.32 12.90 -13.34
CA CYS A 226 3.46 12.46 -11.95
C CYS A 226 4.62 11.47 -11.77
N TRP A 227 5.46 11.72 -10.78
CA TRP A 227 6.57 10.85 -10.36
C TRP A 227 6.41 10.41 -8.92
N VAL A 228 6.74 9.15 -8.65
CA VAL A 228 6.77 8.57 -7.31
C VAL A 228 8.19 8.07 -7.04
N LEU A 229 8.77 8.50 -5.92
CA LEU A 229 10.11 8.13 -5.49
C LEU A 229 10.02 7.31 -4.22
N HIS A 230 10.71 6.17 -4.14
CA HIS A 230 10.88 5.43 -2.90
C HIS A 230 12.30 5.64 -2.36
N ALA A 231 12.40 6.14 -1.16
CA ALA A 231 13.66 6.25 -0.44
C ALA A 231 14.16 4.88 0.02
N SER A 232 15.47 4.74 0.17
CA SER A 232 16.07 3.56 0.80
C SER A 232 15.61 3.42 2.25
N SER A 233 15.59 2.18 2.75
CA SER A 233 15.20 1.92 4.15
C SER A 233 16.21 2.53 5.14
N GLY A 234 17.48 2.65 4.78
CA GLY A 234 18.51 3.34 5.56
C GLY A 234 18.20 4.81 5.71
N TRP A 235 18.07 5.52 4.58
CA TRP A 235 17.72 6.92 4.56
C TRP A 235 16.37 7.19 5.27
N SER A 236 15.39 6.34 5.04
CA SER A 236 14.06 6.49 5.65
C SER A 236 14.11 6.32 7.18
N ARG A 237 14.99 5.49 7.69
CA ARG A 237 15.19 5.30 9.14
C ARG A 237 15.88 6.50 9.77
N GLU A 238 16.91 7.02 9.12
CA GLU A 238 17.64 8.22 9.59
C GLU A 238 16.73 9.46 9.62
N HIS A 239 15.78 9.54 8.69
CA HIS A 239 14.88 10.68 8.52
C HIS A 239 13.44 10.39 8.97
N ILE A 240 13.26 9.40 9.86
CA ILE A 240 11.93 8.90 10.23
C ILE A 240 11.04 9.96 10.88
N ASP A 241 11.63 10.93 11.57
CA ASP A 241 10.91 11.96 12.33
C ASP A 241 10.71 13.28 11.56
N LEU A 242 11.17 13.39 10.32
CA LEU A 242 10.87 14.54 9.49
C LEU A 242 9.36 14.69 9.27
N ASP A 243 8.93 15.92 9.07
CA ASP A 243 7.61 16.20 8.48
C ASP A 243 7.61 15.91 6.96
N ALA A 244 6.41 15.86 6.39
CA ALA A 244 6.25 15.51 4.97
C ALA A 244 6.90 16.53 4.02
N THR A 245 6.85 17.82 4.36
CA THR A 245 7.42 18.90 3.54
C THR A 245 8.95 18.83 3.54
N ALA A 246 9.57 18.65 4.70
CA ALA A 246 11.02 18.50 4.81
C ALA A 246 11.50 17.26 4.07
N ALA A 247 10.83 16.12 4.23
CA ALA A 247 11.15 14.89 3.53
C ALA A 247 11.01 15.04 2.01
N ALA A 248 9.95 15.70 1.53
CA ALA A 248 9.75 15.95 0.10
C ALA A 248 10.87 16.82 -0.48
N ASN A 249 11.27 17.89 0.22
CA ASN A 249 12.37 18.76 -0.22
C ASN A 249 13.70 18.01 -0.37
N LEU A 250 14.03 17.15 0.60
CA LEU A 250 15.24 16.36 0.55
C LEU A 250 15.19 15.29 -0.55
N LEU A 251 14.04 14.65 -0.76
CA LEU A 251 13.85 13.65 -1.81
C LEU A 251 13.91 14.29 -3.21
N LEU A 252 13.40 15.52 -3.39
CA LEU A 252 13.53 16.22 -4.67
C LEU A 252 15.00 16.49 -5.01
N ARG A 253 15.77 17.01 -4.05
CA ARG A 253 17.22 17.24 -4.23
C ARG A 253 17.97 15.96 -4.53
N ALA A 254 17.68 14.89 -3.77
CA ALA A 254 18.28 13.59 -4.02
C ALA A 254 17.93 13.05 -5.42
N PHE A 255 16.75 13.34 -5.94
CA PHE A 255 16.36 12.96 -7.30
C PHE A 255 17.11 13.77 -8.36
N GLU A 256 17.28 15.08 -8.15
CA GLU A 256 18.14 15.92 -8.99
C GLU A 256 19.58 15.40 -9.04
N ASP A 257 20.15 15.06 -7.88
CA ASP A 257 21.49 14.50 -7.77
C ASP A 257 21.62 13.16 -8.51
N CYS A 258 20.60 12.28 -8.38
CA CYS A 258 20.54 11.00 -9.08
C CYS A 258 20.41 11.16 -10.61
N LEU A 259 19.80 12.23 -11.08
CA LEU A 259 19.65 12.52 -12.53
C LEU A 259 20.82 13.34 -13.08
N GLY A 260 21.65 13.93 -12.22
CA GLY A 260 22.75 14.81 -12.61
C GLY A 260 22.29 16.14 -13.21
N CYS A 261 21.05 16.56 -12.95
CA CYS A 261 20.50 17.80 -13.50
C CYS A 261 19.51 18.46 -12.53
N ARG A 262 19.33 19.76 -12.68
CA ARG A 262 18.27 20.49 -11.98
C ARG A 262 16.92 20.24 -12.64
N LEU A 263 15.91 20.02 -11.82
CA LEU A 263 14.53 19.85 -12.28
C LEU A 263 13.75 21.18 -12.19
N PRO A 264 12.72 21.35 -13.03
CA PRO A 264 11.80 22.47 -12.85
C PRO A 264 11.08 22.36 -11.51
N THR A 265 10.64 23.51 -10.98
CA THR A 265 9.83 23.51 -9.76
C THR A 265 8.57 22.66 -9.98
N PRO A 266 8.33 21.63 -9.17
CA PRO A 266 7.13 20.81 -9.34
C PRO A 266 5.87 21.63 -9.04
N VAL A 267 4.82 21.39 -9.82
CA VAL A 267 3.49 21.99 -9.60
C VAL A 267 2.76 21.33 -8.41
N HIS A 268 3.21 20.17 -8.00
CA HIS A 268 2.82 19.50 -6.76
C HIS A 268 4.00 18.76 -6.16
N GLN A 269 4.13 18.85 -4.83
CA GLN A 269 5.17 18.20 -4.06
C GLN A 269 4.61 17.77 -2.70
N ASP A 270 4.75 16.47 -2.37
CA ASP A 270 4.33 15.89 -1.10
C ASP A 270 5.19 14.67 -0.78
N ALA A 271 5.19 14.22 0.47
CA ALA A 271 5.79 12.96 0.86
C ALA A 271 4.90 12.17 1.82
N HIS A 272 4.98 10.85 1.75
CA HIS A 272 4.29 9.94 2.66
C HIS A 272 5.27 9.02 3.37
N ARG A 273 5.08 8.88 4.68
CA ARG A 273 5.90 8.01 5.52
C ARG A 273 5.23 6.66 5.77
N TRP A 274 5.72 5.63 5.13
CA TRP A 274 5.38 4.26 5.46
C TRP A 274 6.27 3.78 6.61
N ARG A 275 5.77 3.79 7.86
CA ARG A 275 6.55 3.31 9.01
C ARG A 275 6.82 1.80 8.96
N HIS A 276 5.97 1.05 8.28
CA HIS A 276 5.99 -0.41 8.18
C HIS A 276 5.81 -0.83 6.72
N ALA A 277 6.79 -0.47 5.87
CA ALA A 277 6.71 -0.69 4.42
C ALA A 277 7.03 -2.15 4.05
N LEU A 278 8.16 -2.62 4.52
CA LEU A 278 8.77 -3.89 4.12
C LEU A 278 9.06 -4.77 5.32
#